data_9c16d42f291d61b63400cc7828f810c9
#
_entry.id   9c16d42f291d61b63400cc7828f810c9
#
_cell.length_a   1.000
_cell.length_b   1.000
_cell.length_c   1.000
_cell.angle_alpha   90.00
_cell.angle_beta   90.00
_cell.angle_gamma   90.00
#
_symmetry.space_group_name_H-M   'P 1'
#
loop_
_entity.id
_entity.type
_entity.pdbx_description
1 polymer ?
#
loop_
_entity_poly.entity_id
_entity_poly.type
_entity_poly.pdbx_seq_one_letter_code
_entity_poly.pdbx_strand_id
1 'polypeptide(L)'
;MRTEYNIKNIRQLYNLTQEEFATALGITRELVNKMEKGKCGVSKATKLLINNFIEERKSEDYSHAIVSDVQIFGTAHPRTRHLPYYLERREQKKEVKPMEVPLVGIKAQAGYVKGYEQTDYLDTLEKYSLPPGVNPTGAVWSYFEVDGESMEPTLYAGDIILASMLPHEDWHDIRNFSVYIILTAEQLLVKRVYRLNDYEWVLISDNEEVAPQVRIKVDNIKQVWTFRRHIRSRVPQPKEFKITA
;
A
#
# COMPACT_ATOMS: atom_id res chain seq x y z
N MET A 1 -0.22 5.05 29.57
CA MET A 1 -1.26 6.07 29.33
C MET A 1 -2.48 5.38 28.74
N ARG A 2 -3.62 5.38 29.42
CA ARG A 2 -4.88 4.84 28.88
C ARG A 2 -5.41 5.85 27.89
N THR A 3 -5.38 5.56 26.60
CA THR A 3 -6.10 6.31 25.58
C THR A 3 -7.58 6.14 25.86
N GLU A 4 -8.20 7.12 26.48
CA GLU A 4 -9.65 7.15 26.67
C GLU A 4 -10.32 7.37 25.30
N TYR A 5 -11.05 6.36 24.83
CA TYR A 5 -11.90 6.47 23.63
C TYR A 5 -13.04 7.43 23.94
N ASN A 6 -12.94 8.65 23.43
CA ASN A 6 -14.02 9.60 23.54
C ASN A 6 -15.07 9.33 22.44
N ILE A 7 -16.04 8.49 22.80
CA ILE A 7 -17.10 7.99 21.89
C ILE A 7 -17.90 9.15 21.28
N LYS A 8 -18.19 10.18 22.08
CA LYS A 8 -18.93 11.36 21.63
C LYS A 8 -18.15 12.12 20.54
N ASN A 9 -16.85 12.32 20.73
CA ASN A 9 -16.02 13.01 19.74
C ASN A 9 -15.91 12.20 18.44
N ILE A 10 -15.77 10.88 18.53
CA ILE A 10 -15.73 10.01 17.34
C ILE A 10 -17.03 10.13 16.55
N ARG A 11 -18.17 10.00 17.20
CA ARG A 11 -19.46 10.13 16.54
C ARG A 11 -19.69 11.52 15.90
N GLN A 12 -19.32 12.58 16.61
CA GLN A 12 -19.44 13.95 16.11
C GLN A 12 -18.51 14.24 14.93
N LEU A 13 -17.35 13.58 14.87
CA LEU A 13 -16.43 13.71 13.75
C LEU A 13 -17.07 13.26 12.42
N TYR A 14 -17.95 12.27 12.48
CA TYR A 14 -18.67 11.74 11.32
C TYR A 14 -20.10 12.29 11.18
N ASN A 15 -20.47 13.32 11.93
CA ASN A 15 -21.80 13.97 11.92
C ASN A 15 -22.98 12.99 12.13
N LEU A 16 -22.78 11.93 12.91
CA LEU A 16 -23.81 10.90 13.15
C LEU A 16 -24.60 11.20 14.41
N THR A 17 -25.89 10.84 14.39
CA THR A 17 -26.72 10.73 15.60
C THR A 17 -26.31 9.50 16.42
N GLN A 18 -26.72 9.44 17.69
CA GLN A 18 -26.45 8.24 18.53
C GLN A 18 -27.06 6.98 17.93
N GLU A 19 -28.17 7.10 17.23
CA GLU A 19 -28.87 5.97 16.60
C GLU A 19 -28.15 5.47 15.35
N GLU A 20 -27.76 6.37 14.46
CA GLU A 20 -26.97 6.05 13.28
C GLU A 20 -25.61 5.44 13.64
N PHE A 21 -24.93 5.99 14.66
CA PHE A 21 -23.67 5.45 15.13
C PHE A 21 -23.80 4.07 15.76
N ALA A 22 -24.90 3.85 16.51
CA ALA A 22 -25.22 2.55 17.08
C ALA A 22 -25.46 1.51 15.97
N THR A 23 -26.25 1.87 14.96
CA THR A 23 -26.54 1.02 13.79
C THR A 23 -25.27 0.68 13.02
N ALA A 24 -24.41 1.67 12.77
CA ALA A 24 -23.15 1.49 12.06
C ALA A 24 -22.15 0.56 12.80
N LEU A 25 -22.21 0.54 14.13
CA LEU A 25 -21.38 -0.36 14.96
C LEU A 25 -22.05 -1.70 15.28
N GLY A 26 -23.31 -1.92 14.87
CA GLY A 26 -24.08 -3.13 15.23
C GLY A 26 -24.35 -3.25 16.74
N ILE A 27 -24.49 -2.12 17.47
CA ILE A 27 -24.77 -2.07 18.90
C ILE A 27 -26.06 -1.28 19.19
N THR A 28 -26.52 -1.30 20.44
CA THR A 28 -27.73 -0.55 20.80
C THR A 28 -27.46 0.93 21.09
N ARG A 29 -28.40 1.83 20.75
CA ARG A 29 -28.35 3.25 21.08
C ARG A 29 -28.13 3.49 22.59
N GLU A 30 -28.75 2.67 23.44
CA GLU A 30 -28.59 2.77 24.88
C GLU A 30 -27.15 2.52 25.33
N LEU A 31 -26.44 1.59 24.67
CA LEU A 31 -25.05 1.31 24.95
C LEU A 31 -24.16 2.50 24.56
N VAL A 32 -24.41 3.11 23.39
CA VAL A 32 -23.71 4.34 22.96
C VAL A 32 -23.91 5.44 23.98
N ASN A 33 -25.17 5.70 24.42
CA ASN A 33 -25.46 6.74 25.42
C ASN A 33 -24.79 6.46 26.76
N LYS A 34 -24.72 5.20 27.23
CA LYS A 34 -24.01 4.82 28.46
C LYS A 34 -22.50 5.05 28.36
N MET A 35 -21.91 4.73 27.21
CA MET A 35 -20.48 4.96 26.95
C MET A 35 -20.15 6.46 26.87
N GLU A 36 -20.98 7.27 26.19
CA GLU A 36 -20.79 8.72 26.08
C GLU A 36 -20.91 9.42 27.44
N LYS A 37 -21.76 8.93 28.32
CA LYS A 37 -21.95 9.44 29.69
C LYS A 37 -20.93 8.87 30.70
N GLY A 38 -19.99 8.03 30.26
CA GLY A 38 -19.02 7.39 31.15
C GLY A 38 -19.62 6.38 32.14
N LYS A 39 -20.91 5.96 31.92
CA LYS A 39 -21.60 5.00 32.79
C LYS A 39 -21.16 3.56 32.55
N CYS A 40 -20.51 3.26 31.43
CA CYS A 40 -19.87 1.98 31.15
C CYS A 40 -18.58 2.20 30.37
N GLY A 41 -17.62 1.30 30.57
CA GLY A 41 -16.37 1.29 29.81
C GLY A 41 -16.56 0.73 28.39
N VAL A 42 -15.66 1.09 27.49
CA VAL A 42 -15.65 0.54 26.11
C VAL A 42 -14.96 -0.82 26.14
N SER A 43 -15.72 -1.89 25.83
CA SER A 43 -15.20 -3.27 25.81
C SER A 43 -14.16 -3.45 24.68
N LYS A 44 -13.33 -4.50 24.74
CA LYS A 44 -12.38 -4.84 23.68
C LYS A 44 -13.09 -5.05 22.32
N ALA A 45 -14.23 -5.72 22.33
CA ALA A 45 -15.04 -5.96 21.13
C ALA A 45 -15.56 -4.63 20.55
N THR A 46 -16.10 -3.74 21.39
CA THR A 46 -16.59 -2.43 20.96
C THR A 46 -15.45 -1.56 20.40
N LYS A 47 -14.24 -1.62 20.96
CA LYS A 47 -13.09 -0.91 20.42
C LYS A 47 -12.71 -1.39 19.03
N LEU A 48 -12.78 -2.70 18.79
CA LEU A 48 -12.53 -3.28 17.47
C LEU A 48 -13.56 -2.81 16.45
N LEU A 49 -14.86 -2.81 16.82
CA LEU A 49 -15.93 -2.31 15.95
C LEU A 49 -15.74 -0.83 15.59
N ILE A 50 -15.35 0.00 16.56
CA ILE A 50 -15.08 1.41 16.33
C ILE A 50 -13.87 1.60 15.41
N ASN A 51 -12.81 0.83 15.59
CA ASN A 51 -11.64 0.91 14.71
C ASN A 51 -11.97 0.49 13.29
N ASN A 52 -12.70 -0.61 13.08
CA ASN A 52 -13.16 -1.05 11.77
C ASN A 52 -14.04 0.01 11.10
N PHE A 53 -14.99 0.59 11.82
CA PHE A 53 -15.84 1.67 11.34
C PHE A 53 -15.02 2.91 10.90
N ILE A 54 -14.00 3.28 11.65
CA ILE A 54 -13.10 4.40 11.30
C ILE A 54 -12.30 4.08 10.04
N GLU A 55 -11.79 2.85 9.90
CA GLU A 55 -11.01 2.42 8.74
C GLU A 55 -11.88 2.32 7.47
N GLU A 56 -13.08 1.78 7.56
CA GLU A 56 -14.03 1.72 6.45
C GLU A 56 -14.38 3.11 5.92
N ARG A 57 -14.70 4.04 6.81
CA ARG A 57 -15.04 5.41 6.43
C ARG A 57 -13.86 6.23 5.92
N LYS A 58 -12.65 5.95 6.36
CA LYS A 58 -11.45 6.53 5.75
C LYS A 58 -11.28 6.06 4.30
N SER A 59 -11.67 4.83 3.98
CA SER A 59 -11.63 4.32 2.60
C SER A 59 -12.73 4.89 1.71
N GLU A 60 -13.90 5.17 2.25
CA GLU A 60 -15.03 5.79 1.53
C GLU A 60 -14.77 7.27 1.20
N ASP A 61 -14.22 8.04 2.15
CA ASP A 61 -13.83 9.44 1.92
C ASP A 61 -12.76 9.55 0.82
N TYR A 62 -11.94 8.52 0.65
CA TYR A 62 -10.94 8.46 -0.42
C TYR A 62 -11.56 8.19 -1.80
N SER A 63 -12.59 7.35 -1.88
CA SER A 63 -13.29 7.06 -3.14
C SER A 63 -14.18 8.23 -3.61
N HIS A 64 -14.81 8.96 -2.69
CA HIS A 64 -15.59 10.14 -3.02
C HIS A 64 -14.74 11.34 -3.46
N ALA A 65 -13.54 11.50 -2.92
CA ALA A 65 -12.62 12.56 -3.34
C ALA A 65 -12.11 12.37 -4.79
N ILE A 66 -11.98 11.13 -5.25
CA ILE A 66 -11.55 10.83 -6.63
C ILE A 66 -12.68 11.05 -7.64
N VAL A 67 -13.93 10.81 -7.24
CA VAL A 67 -15.09 10.96 -8.15
C VAL A 67 -15.50 12.42 -8.31
N SER A 68 -15.26 13.29 -7.32
CA SER A 68 -15.60 14.71 -7.40
C SER A 68 -14.66 15.54 -8.29
N ASP A 69 -13.42 15.11 -8.48
CA ASP A 69 -12.45 15.83 -9.32
C ASP A 69 -12.63 15.59 -10.84
N VAL A 70 -13.47 14.63 -11.24
CA VAL A 70 -13.72 14.32 -12.67
C VAL A 70 -14.91 15.10 -13.24
N GLN A 71 -15.71 15.79 -12.44
CA GLN A 71 -16.91 16.50 -12.89
C GLN A 71 -16.80 18.04 -12.97
N ILE A 72 -15.63 18.65 -12.83
CA ILE A 72 -15.46 20.11 -12.88
C ILE A 72 -14.89 20.59 -14.22
N PHE A 73 -15.37 20.08 -15.34
CA PHE A 73 -15.28 20.76 -16.64
C PHE A 73 -16.67 20.87 -17.28
N GLY A 74 -17.42 21.85 -16.85
CA GLY A 74 -18.68 22.19 -17.52
C GLY A 74 -19.56 23.13 -16.73
N THR A 75 -19.61 24.39 -17.18
CA THR A 75 -20.56 25.48 -16.92
C THR A 75 -20.32 26.36 -15.70
N ALA A 76 -19.90 27.56 -16.01
CA ALA A 76 -19.88 28.72 -15.14
C ALA A 76 -21.28 29.09 -14.63
N HIS A 77 -21.44 29.19 -13.32
CA HIS A 77 -22.45 30.05 -12.70
C HIS A 77 -21.83 30.89 -11.58
N PRO A 78 -22.00 32.21 -11.65
CA PRO A 78 -21.48 33.11 -10.63
C PRO A 78 -22.52 33.26 -9.51
N ARG A 79 -22.30 32.71 -8.36
CA ARG A 79 -22.80 33.22 -7.06
C ARG A 79 -22.32 32.36 -5.90
N THR A 80 -21.64 33.07 -5.06
CA THR A 80 -21.59 33.11 -3.61
C THR A 80 -20.31 32.64 -2.94
N ARG A 81 -19.68 33.66 -2.42
CA ARG A 81 -18.77 33.73 -1.29
C ARG A 81 -19.18 32.79 -0.15
N HIS A 82 -18.58 31.64 -0.09
CA HIS A 82 -18.13 30.93 1.10
C HIS A 82 -17.18 29.85 0.59
N LEU A 83 -15.88 30.08 0.74
CA LEU A 83 -14.91 29.02 0.59
C LEU A 83 -15.32 27.89 1.54
N PRO A 84 -15.45 26.66 1.05
CA PRO A 84 -15.81 25.56 1.93
C PRO A 84 -14.75 25.42 3.04
N TYR A 85 -15.21 25.19 4.25
CA TYR A 85 -14.45 24.91 5.47
C TYR A 85 -13.24 23.96 5.29
N TYR A 86 -13.22 23.17 4.22
CA TYR A 86 -12.13 22.26 3.86
C TYR A 86 -10.85 22.95 3.37
N LEU A 87 -10.93 24.18 2.86
CA LEU A 87 -9.74 24.90 2.38
C LEU A 87 -8.99 25.59 3.51
N GLU A 88 -9.70 26.04 4.55
CA GLU A 88 -9.06 26.63 5.75
C GLU A 88 -8.28 25.61 6.58
N ARG A 89 -8.63 24.30 6.50
CA ARG A 89 -7.87 23.22 7.16
C ARG A 89 -6.60 22.80 6.40
N ARG A 90 -6.44 23.15 5.12
CA ARG A 90 -5.21 22.85 4.38
C ARG A 90 -4.01 23.64 4.85
N GLU A 91 -4.21 24.83 5.42
CA GLU A 91 -3.11 25.70 5.88
C GLU A 91 -2.50 25.28 7.24
N GLN A 92 -3.15 24.40 7.99
CA GLN A 92 -2.64 23.88 9.27
C GLN A 92 -2.16 22.44 9.25
N LYS A 93 -2.19 21.73 8.11
CA LYS A 93 -1.41 20.50 8.00
C LYS A 93 0.05 20.92 8.01
N LYS A 94 0.75 20.67 9.14
CA LYS A 94 2.20 20.54 9.14
C LYS A 94 2.57 19.76 7.87
N GLU A 95 3.37 20.34 7.00
CA GLU A 95 3.96 19.64 5.87
C GLU A 95 4.68 18.41 6.43
N VAL A 96 3.99 17.29 6.43
CA VAL A 96 4.61 16.00 6.66
C VAL A 96 5.43 15.79 5.39
N LYS A 97 6.74 16.05 5.47
CA LYS A 97 7.64 15.72 4.35
C LYS A 97 7.36 14.27 3.98
N PRO A 98 7.01 14.01 2.72
CA PRO A 98 6.77 12.65 2.29
C PRO A 98 8.04 11.83 2.57
N MET A 99 7.87 10.64 3.14
CA MET A 99 9.00 9.75 3.34
C MET A 99 9.55 9.34 1.98
N GLU A 100 10.82 9.58 1.78
CA GLU A 100 11.55 9.16 0.59
C GLU A 100 12.20 7.81 0.83
N VAL A 101 12.10 6.93 -0.16
CA VAL A 101 12.67 5.57 -0.13
C VAL A 101 13.50 5.33 -1.37
N PRO A 102 14.55 4.49 -1.30
CA PRO A 102 15.46 4.26 -2.42
C PRO A 102 14.75 3.56 -3.58
N LEU A 103 15.20 3.90 -4.81
CA LEU A 103 14.88 3.17 -6.04
C LEU A 103 16.10 2.34 -6.46
N VAL A 104 15.94 1.04 -6.50
CA VAL A 104 16.91 0.11 -7.09
C VAL A 104 16.59 -0.03 -8.59
N GLY A 105 17.09 0.92 -9.38
CA GLY A 105 16.97 0.88 -10.84
C GLY A 105 17.85 -0.22 -11.47
N ILE A 106 17.57 -0.58 -12.73
CA ILE A 106 18.29 -1.66 -13.44
C ILE A 106 19.81 -1.48 -13.36
N LYS A 107 20.31 -0.26 -13.56
CA LYS A 107 21.75 0.03 -13.47
C LYS A 107 22.33 -0.15 -12.07
N ALA A 108 21.50 -0.02 -11.04
CA ALA A 108 21.92 -0.13 -9.65
C ALA A 108 21.83 -1.57 -9.11
N GLN A 109 21.12 -2.48 -9.78
CA GLN A 109 20.86 -3.83 -9.27
C GLN A 109 22.13 -4.63 -8.97
N ALA A 110 23.11 -4.59 -9.85
CA ALA A 110 24.39 -5.30 -9.65
C ALA A 110 25.17 -4.73 -8.43
N GLY A 111 25.09 -3.42 -8.20
CA GLY A 111 25.63 -2.77 -7.02
C GLY A 111 24.84 -3.11 -5.77
N TYR A 112 23.53 -3.16 -5.87
CA TYR A 112 22.63 -3.50 -4.78
C TYR A 112 22.87 -4.92 -4.25
N VAL A 113 23.08 -5.90 -5.13
CA VAL A 113 23.42 -7.28 -4.74
C VAL A 113 24.69 -7.34 -3.85
N LYS A 114 25.65 -6.42 -4.07
CA LYS A 114 26.89 -6.38 -3.32
C LYS A 114 26.88 -5.45 -2.11
N GLY A 115 26.02 -4.43 -2.14
CA GLY A 115 26.05 -3.31 -1.20
C GLY A 115 24.74 -3.10 -0.40
N TYR A 116 23.79 -4.01 -0.45
CA TYR A 116 22.47 -3.85 0.19
C TYR A 116 22.52 -3.66 1.72
N GLU A 117 23.61 -4.08 2.37
CA GLU A 117 23.84 -3.88 3.81
C GLU A 117 24.60 -2.57 4.11
N GLN A 118 25.12 -1.89 3.09
CA GLN A 118 25.93 -0.70 3.26
C GLN A 118 25.06 0.56 3.14
N THR A 119 24.91 1.28 4.24
CA THR A 119 24.12 2.52 4.29
C THR A 119 24.63 3.54 3.28
N ASP A 120 25.95 3.69 3.17
CA ASP A 120 26.57 4.64 2.23
C ASP A 120 26.19 4.36 0.77
N TYR A 121 26.06 3.08 0.40
CA TYR A 121 25.61 2.71 -0.94
C TYR A 121 24.11 3.03 -1.13
N LEU A 122 23.27 2.70 -0.16
CA LEU A 122 21.84 3.00 -0.24
C LEU A 122 21.56 4.49 -0.34
N ASP A 123 22.40 5.31 0.28
CA ASP A 123 22.28 6.77 0.21
C ASP A 123 22.66 7.36 -1.17
N THR A 124 23.39 6.61 -2.00
CA THR A 124 23.69 7.01 -3.40
C THR A 124 22.53 6.74 -4.36
N LEU A 125 21.56 5.92 -3.98
CA LEU A 125 20.42 5.59 -4.83
C LEU A 125 19.46 6.78 -4.97
N GLU A 126 18.82 6.87 -6.13
CA GLU A 126 17.71 7.80 -6.32
C GLU A 126 16.62 7.52 -5.29
N LYS A 127 15.97 8.56 -4.80
CA LYS A 127 14.91 8.44 -3.79
C LYS A 127 13.59 8.94 -4.35
N TYR A 128 12.54 8.19 -4.09
CA TYR A 128 11.18 8.51 -4.49
C TYR A 128 10.27 8.57 -3.27
N SER A 129 9.33 9.49 -3.29
CA SER A 129 8.33 9.62 -2.22
C SER A 129 7.39 8.42 -2.18
N LEU A 130 7.02 7.97 -0.98
CA LEU A 130 5.96 6.97 -0.84
C LEU A 130 4.62 7.53 -1.34
N PRO A 131 3.83 6.74 -2.06
CA PRO A 131 2.55 7.19 -2.57
C PRO A 131 1.54 7.36 -1.42
N PRO A 132 0.52 8.22 -1.61
CA PRO A 132 -0.54 8.39 -0.63
C PRO A 132 -1.18 7.07 -0.20
N GLY A 133 -1.52 6.94 1.08
CA GLY A 133 -2.16 5.77 1.65
C GLY A 133 -1.21 4.61 1.98
N VAL A 134 0.10 4.74 1.75
CA VAL A 134 1.10 3.81 2.26
C VAL A 134 1.54 4.27 3.64
N ASN A 135 1.41 3.38 4.64
CA ASN A 135 1.91 3.67 5.98
C ASN A 135 3.43 3.45 6.01
N PRO A 136 4.24 4.49 6.26
CA PRO A 136 5.69 4.35 6.29
C PRO A 136 6.21 3.63 7.54
N THR A 137 5.40 3.56 8.61
CA THR A 137 5.84 3.00 9.89
C THR A 137 5.70 1.48 9.92
N GLY A 138 6.68 0.80 10.50
CA GLY A 138 6.64 -0.65 10.73
C GLY A 138 7.16 -1.52 9.59
N ALA A 139 7.66 -0.95 8.49
CA ALA A 139 8.30 -1.69 7.42
C ALA A 139 9.42 -0.88 6.74
N VAL A 140 10.41 -1.57 6.22
CA VAL A 140 11.41 -1.00 5.32
C VAL A 140 10.83 -1.04 3.90
N TRP A 141 10.89 0.09 3.20
CA TRP A 141 10.32 0.26 1.87
C TRP A 141 11.40 0.53 0.84
N SER A 142 11.22 0.02 -0.36
CA SER A 142 12.06 0.34 -1.53
C SER A 142 11.25 0.23 -2.81
N TYR A 143 11.69 0.97 -3.82
CA TYR A 143 11.26 0.79 -5.20
C TYR A 143 12.27 -0.08 -5.94
N PHE A 144 11.78 -0.91 -6.86
CA PHE A 144 12.57 -1.77 -7.71
C PHE A 144 12.11 -1.62 -9.15
N GLU A 145 13.04 -1.40 -10.06
CA GLU A 145 12.74 -1.41 -11.50
C GLU A 145 12.81 -2.85 -12.03
N VAL A 146 11.80 -3.23 -12.79
CA VAL A 146 11.72 -4.59 -13.39
C VAL A 146 12.70 -4.68 -14.55
N ASP A 147 13.56 -5.69 -14.52
CA ASP A 147 14.46 -6.03 -15.59
C ASP A 147 14.00 -7.30 -16.32
N GLY A 148 14.00 -7.24 -17.65
CA GLY A 148 13.63 -8.36 -18.51
C GLY A 148 12.13 -8.67 -18.61
N GLU A 149 11.81 -9.73 -19.35
CA GLU A 149 10.46 -10.08 -19.80
C GLU A 149 9.87 -11.30 -19.07
N SER A 150 10.57 -11.81 -18.06
CA SER A 150 10.20 -13.07 -17.39
C SER A 150 8.88 -13.01 -16.63
N MET A 151 8.38 -11.81 -16.32
CA MET A 151 7.12 -11.59 -15.60
C MET A 151 6.00 -11.05 -16.49
N GLU A 152 6.20 -11.02 -17.80
CA GLU A 152 5.13 -10.67 -18.73
C GLU A 152 4.04 -11.75 -18.77
N PRO A 153 2.78 -11.38 -18.93
CA PRO A 153 2.24 -10.01 -19.14
C PRO A 153 1.93 -9.25 -17.82
N THR A 154 2.23 -9.80 -16.66
CA THR A 154 1.91 -9.18 -15.36
C THR A 154 2.73 -7.90 -15.14
N LEU A 155 4.03 -7.99 -15.34
CA LEU A 155 4.99 -6.89 -15.23
C LEU A 155 5.85 -6.85 -16.49
N TYR A 156 6.14 -5.64 -16.96
CA TYR A 156 6.97 -5.40 -18.14
C TYR A 156 8.31 -4.77 -17.74
N ALA A 157 9.32 -4.97 -18.59
CA ALA A 157 10.61 -4.31 -18.41
C ALA A 157 10.42 -2.78 -18.25
N GLY A 158 11.04 -2.20 -17.23
CA GLY A 158 10.94 -0.79 -16.88
C GLY A 158 9.71 -0.43 -16.02
N ASP A 159 8.83 -1.38 -15.65
CA ASP A 159 7.84 -1.15 -14.60
C ASP A 159 8.55 -0.94 -13.26
N ILE A 160 8.02 -0.05 -12.42
CA ILE A 160 8.56 0.21 -11.08
C ILE A 160 7.65 -0.44 -10.04
N ILE A 161 8.23 -1.24 -9.16
CA ILE A 161 7.54 -1.93 -8.07
C ILE A 161 7.84 -1.22 -6.76
N LEU A 162 6.82 -0.84 -6.01
CA LEU A 162 6.95 -0.52 -4.60
C LEU A 162 6.82 -1.81 -3.79
N ALA A 163 7.79 -2.06 -2.93
CA ALA A 163 7.80 -3.25 -2.08
C ALA A 163 8.17 -2.92 -0.63
N SER A 164 7.71 -3.75 0.27
CA SER A 164 8.11 -3.72 1.68
C SER A 164 8.94 -4.95 2.01
N MET A 165 10.05 -4.77 2.75
CA MET A 165 10.88 -5.89 3.19
C MET A 165 10.07 -6.82 4.07
N LEU A 166 10.17 -8.12 3.81
CA LEU A 166 9.62 -9.17 4.65
C LEU A 166 10.73 -9.65 5.60
N PRO A 167 10.60 -9.42 6.92
CA PRO A 167 11.55 -9.94 7.90
C PRO A 167 11.75 -11.44 7.77
N HIS A 168 12.94 -11.93 8.10
CA HIS A 168 13.28 -13.35 7.95
C HIS A 168 12.36 -14.26 8.80
N GLU A 169 11.97 -13.79 9.98
CA GLU A 169 11.05 -14.48 10.86
C GLU A 169 9.66 -14.72 10.25
N ASP A 170 9.25 -13.86 9.29
CA ASP A 170 7.95 -13.92 8.62
C ASP A 170 8.00 -14.68 7.28
N TRP A 171 9.14 -15.26 6.90
CA TRP A 171 9.25 -16.02 5.64
C TRP A 171 8.38 -17.27 5.61
N HIS A 172 7.98 -17.74 6.78
CA HIS A 172 7.02 -18.84 6.89
C HIS A 172 5.60 -18.47 6.43
N ASP A 173 5.27 -17.15 6.41
CA ASP A 173 3.96 -16.60 6.01
C ASP A 173 3.87 -16.22 4.51
N ILE A 174 4.88 -16.60 3.71
CA ILE A 174 4.85 -16.36 2.27
C ILE A 174 3.60 -16.98 1.65
N ARG A 175 2.87 -16.16 0.91
CA ARG A 175 1.69 -16.60 0.15
C ARG A 175 2.13 -17.19 -1.18
N ASN A 176 1.81 -18.45 -1.38
CA ASN A 176 2.09 -19.16 -2.62
C ASN A 176 1.50 -18.43 -3.84
N PHE A 177 2.25 -18.44 -4.94
CA PHE A 177 1.94 -17.82 -6.22
C PHE A 177 1.83 -16.28 -6.20
N SER A 178 2.13 -15.63 -5.08
CA SER A 178 2.25 -14.17 -5.03
C SER A 178 3.62 -13.72 -5.55
N VAL A 179 3.66 -12.49 -6.06
CA VAL A 179 4.89 -11.89 -6.58
C VAL A 179 5.72 -11.35 -5.44
N TYR A 180 7.00 -11.69 -5.45
CA TYR A 180 8.01 -11.20 -4.52
C TYR A 180 9.25 -10.72 -5.28
N ILE A 181 9.98 -9.82 -4.67
CA ILE A 181 11.33 -9.46 -5.09
C ILE A 181 12.30 -10.20 -4.15
N ILE A 182 13.19 -10.96 -4.73
CA ILE A 182 14.10 -11.86 -4.02
C ILE A 182 15.53 -11.47 -4.35
N LEU A 183 16.28 -11.15 -3.30
CA LEU A 183 17.71 -10.90 -3.40
C LEU A 183 18.45 -12.19 -3.05
N THR A 184 19.30 -12.64 -3.95
CA THR A 184 20.28 -13.73 -3.74
C THR A 184 21.69 -13.14 -3.63
N ALA A 185 22.69 -13.99 -3.43
CA ALA A 185 24.09 -13.55 -3.48
C ALA A 185 24.54 -13.10 -4.88
N GLU A 186 23.80 -13.46 -5.93
CA GLU A 186 24.21 -13.24 -7.33
C GLU A 186 23.33 -12.23 -8.05
N GLN A 187 22.04 -12.19 -7.73
CA GLN A 187 21.07 -11.43 -8.52
C GLN A 187 19.82 -11.02 -7.72
N LEU A 188 19.15 -10.00 -8.23
CA LEU A 188 17.83 -9.56 -7.81
C LEU A 188 16.79 -10.14 -8.77
N LEU A 189 15.78 -10.82 -8.24
CA LEU A 189 14.76 -11.52 -9.01
C LEU A 189 13.37 -11.03 -8.65
N VAL A 190 12.53 -10.83 -9.65
CA VAL A 190 11.09 -10.62 -9.47
C VAL A 190 10.40 -11.89 -9.96
N LYS A 191 9.76 -12.64 -9.06
CA LYS A 191 9.16 -13.96 -9.38
C LYS A 191 7.92 -14.20 -8.51
N ARG A 192 7.06 -15.11 -8.96
CA ARG A 192 6.11 -15.74 -8.06
C ARG A 192 6.82 -16.79 -7.23
N VAL A 193 6.44 -16.89 -5.97
CA VAL A 193 7.03 -17.88 -5.05
C VAL A 193 6.01 -18.95 -4.74
N TYR A 194 6.47 -20.21 -4.82
CA TYR A 194 5.79 -21.34 -4.24
C TYR A 194 6.70 -21.98 -3.19
N ARG A 195 6.27 -21.96 -1.94
CA ARG A 195 7.00 -22.58 -0.83
C ARG A 195 6.75 -24.08 -0.85
N LEU A 196 7.77 -24.82 -1.24
CA LEU A 196 7.70 -26.28 -1.28
C LEU A 196 7.81 -26.85 0.15
N ASN A 197 8.75 -26.34 0.92
CA ASN A 197 8.97 -26.63 2.34
C ASN A 197 9.78 -25.48 2.98
N ASP A 198 10.25 -25.66 4.22
CA ASP A 198 10.99 -24.64 4.96
C ASP A 198 12.41 -24.38 4.40
N TYR A 199 12.92 -25.26 3.57
CA TYR A 199 14.28 -25.22 3.03
C TYR A 199 14.35 -24.94 1.54
N GLU A 200 13.27 -25.13 0.82
CA GLU A 200 13.23 -25.00 -0.65
C GLU A 200 11.98 -24.27 -1.13
N TRP A 201 12.19 -23.32 -1.99
CA TRP A 201 11.14 -22.62 -2.71
C TRP A 201 11.28 -22.82 -4.21
N VAL A 202 10.17 -22.66 -4.92
CA VAL A 202 10.12 -22.63 -6.38
C VAL A 202 9.83 -21.21 -6.81
N LEU A 203 10.71 -20.67 -7.63
CA LEU A 203 10.57 -19.36 -8.26
C LEU A 203 9.95 -19.56 -9.65
N ILE A 204 8.79 -18.95 -9.87
CA ILE A 204 7.98 -19.14 -11.06
C ILE A 204 7.92 -17.82 -11.81
N SER A 205 8.17 -17.89 -13.11
CA SER A 205 8.01 -16.78 -14.05
C SER A 205 6.60 -16.80 -14.65
N ASP A 206 5.99 -15.64 -14.91
CA ASP A 206 4.74 -15.60 -15.65
C ASP A 206 4.96 -15.89 -17.14
N ASN A 207 6.16 -15.61 -17.64
CA ASN A 207 6.62 -15.96 -18.97
C ASN A 207 7.60 -17.14 -18.89
N GLU A 208 7.07 -18.35 -18.87
CA GLU A 208 7.87 -19.56 -18.75
C GLU A 208 8.75 -19.83 -19.98
N GLU A 209 8.39 -19.31 -21.17
CA GLU A 209 9.18 -19.44 -22.40
C GLU A 209 10.50 -18.68 -22.28
N VAL A 210 10.51 -17.55 -21.60
CA VAL A 210 11.71 -16.72 -21.39
C VAL A 210 12.53 -17.24 -20.21
N ALA A 211 11.88 -17.64 -19.13
CA ALA A 211 12.54 -18.12 -17.94
C ALA A 211 11.73 -19.24 -17.27
N PRO A 212 12.19 -20.50 -17.34
CA PRO A 212 11.53 -21.61 -16.68
C PRO A 212 11.57 -21.45 -15.16
N GLN A 213 10.70 -22.19 -14.48
CA GLN A 213 10.69 -22.24 -13.02
C GLN A 213 12.01 -22.81 -12.47
N VAL A 214 12.47 -22.26 -11.36
CA VAL A 214 13.75 -22.62 -10.72
C VAL A 214 13.53 -22.94 -9.24
N ARG A 215 14.12 -24.02 -8.76
CA ARG A 215 14.17 -24.30 -7.31
C ARG A 215 15.34 -23.56 -6.68
N ILE A 216 15.10 -22.97 -5.54
CA ILE A 216 16.11 -22.26 -4.75
C ILE A 216 16.10 -22.75 -3.31
N LYS A 217 17.27 -22.93 -2.72
CA LYS A 217 17.37 -23.15 -1.27
C LYS A 217 17.18 -21.83 -0.55
N VAL A 218 16.44 -21.87 0.56
CA VAL A 218 16.16 -20.68 1.38
C VAL A 218 17.45 -20.03 1.89
N ASP A 219 18.48 -20.82 2.21
CA ASP A 219 19.81 -20.34 2.64
C ASP A 219 20.51 -19.45 1.60
N ASN A 220 20.16 -19.58 0.31
CA ASN A 220 20.70 -18.75 -0.76
C ASN A 220 19.99 -17.39 -0.90
N ILE A 221 18.89 -17.21 -0.18
CA ILE A 221 18.11 -15.98 -0.20
C ILE A 221 18.68 -15.03 0.86
N LYS A 222 18.91 -13.79 0.48
CA LYS A 222 19.41 -12.72 1.37
C LYS A 222 18.30 -11.80 1.85
N GLN A 223 17.40 -11.43 0.95
CA GLN A 223 16.25 -10.59 1.26
C GLN A 223 15.03 -11.04 0.48
N VAL A 224 13.87 -10.87 1.09
CA VAL A 224 12.56 -11.04 0.45
C VAL A 224 11.78 -9.76 0.63
N TRP A 225 11.20 -9.29 -0.48
CA TRP A 225 10.38 -8.09 -0.48
C TRP A 225 8.98 -8.43 -0.99
N THR A 226 7.97 -8.05 -0.24
CA THR A 226 6.58 -8.23 -0.61
C THR A 226 6.17 -7.17 -1.60
N PHE A 227 5.69 -7.57 -2.77
CA PHE A 227 5.08 -6.68 -3.75
C PHE A 227 3.88 -5.95 -3.14
N ARG A 228 3.83 -4.64 -3.30
CA ARG A 228 2.73 -3.80 -2.77
C ARG A 228 1.99 -3.07 -3.86
N ARG A 229 2.70 -2.39 -4.75
CA ARG A 229 2.14 -1.65 -5.88
C ARG A 229 3.11 -1.67 -7.04
N HIS A 230 2.62 -1.45 -8.26
CA HIS A 230 3.49 -1.16 -9.39
C HIS A 230 3.03 0.10 -10.12
N ILE A 231 3.98 0.75 -10.75
CA ILE A 231 3.79 1.91 -11.63
C ILE A 231 4.27 1.48 -13.00
N ARG A 232 3.36 1.46 -13.95
CA ARG A 232 3.70 1.13 -15.33
C ARG A 232 4.29 2.35 -16.03
N SER A 233 5.50 2.22 -16.52
CA SER A 233 6.22 3.31 -17.18
C SER A 233 5.77 3.54 -18.63
N ARG A 234 5.14 2.54 -19.25
CA ARG A 234 4.71 2.60 -20.64
C ARG A 234 3.23 2.28 -20.78
N VAL A 235 2.55 3.02 -21.65
CA VAL A 235 1.19 2.66 -22.06
C VAL A 235 1.30 1.40 -22.94
N PRO A 236 0.51 0.35 -22.71
CA PRO A 236 0.48 -0.81 -23.58
C PRO A 236 0.22 -0.39 -25.03
N GLN A 237 0.89 -1.06 -25.99
CA GLN A 237 0.64 -0.83 -27.40
C GLN A 237 -0.85 -1.04 -27.67
N PRO A 238 -1.51 -0.14 -28.46
CA PRO A 238 -2.90 -0.30 -28.80
C PRO A 238 -3.07 -1.59 -29.60
N LYS A 239 -4.09 -2.36 -29.28
CA LYS A 239 -4.51 -3.48 -30.13
C LYS A 239 -4.95 -2.91 -31.48
N GLU A 240 -4.67 -3.62 -32.57
CA GLU A 240 -5.23 -3.29 -33.87
C GLU A 240 -6.77 -3.35 -33.79
N PHE A 241 -7.40 -2.22 -33.91
CA PHE A 241 -8.86 -2.13 -34.00
C PHE A 241 -9.27 -2.19 -35.45
N LYS A 242 -10.05 -3.19 -35.84
CA LYS A 242 -10.74 -3.17 -37.15
C LYS A 242 -11.96 -2.26 -37.00
N ILE A 243 -11.91 -1.11 -37.64
CA ILE A 243 -13.09 -0.23 -37.78
C ILE A 243 -13.92 -0.80 -38.89
N THR A 244 -15.07 -1.38 -38.58
CA THR A 244 -16.11 -1.71 -39.56
C THR A 244 -16.89 -0.43 -39.83
N ALA A 245 -16.80 0.07 -41.09
CA ALA A 245 -17.57 1.20 -41.59
C ALA A 245 -19.02 0.79 -41.82
#